data_36d0c9e453fc582b22a8294fe52958ba
#
_entry.id   36d0c9e453fc582b22a8294fe52958ba
#
_cell.length_a   1.000
_cell.length_b   1.000
_cell.length_c   1.000
_cell.angle_alpha   90.00
_cell.angle_beta   90.00
_cell.angle_gamma   90.00
#
_symmetry.space_group_name_H-M   'P 1'
#
loop_
_entity.id
_entity.type
_entity.pdbx_description
1 polymer ?
#
loop_
_entity_poly.entity_id
_entity_poly.type
_entity_poly.pdbx_seq_one_letter_code
_entity_poly.pdbx_strand_id
1 'polypeptide(L)'
;LAAVLALGMCMTGLAGCGSEKRADGKTKIEVVSYKPEAVKAFEKIEKRFNETHDDIHLTISSPNEAMTILKTRFIREDYPDIIAIGGDINYSNFLDADLFEDISGLDEVQTVKQAYLDMDKELEFIPKDGTYALPYVANAAGILYNKDLFEENGWKVPDTWQEFTSLCDEIKQSG
;
A
#
# COMPACT_ATOMS: atom_id res chain seq x y z
N LEU A 1 38.90 7.40 55.56
CA LEU A 1 37.45 7.40 55.78
C LEU A 1 36.77 7.31 54.42
N ALA A 2 36.34 6.11 54.11
CA ALA A 2 35.55 5.80 52.95
C ALA A 2 34.09 6.20 53.21
N ALA A 3 33.46 6.86 52.29
CA ALA A 3 32.03 7.00 52.23
C ALA A 3 31.56 6.49 50.86
N VAL A 4 30.88 5.40 50.95
CA VAL A 4 30.11 4.70 49.94
C VAL A 4 28.99 5.60 49.48
N LEU A 5 28.85 5.80 48.19
CA LEU A 5 27.62 6.24 47.55
C LEU A 5 27.29 5.23 46.47
N ALA A 6 26.49 4.30 46.89
CA ALA A 6 25.88 3.28 46.06
C ALA A 6 24.49 3.74 45.61
N LEU A 7 24.19 3.37 44.39
CA LEU A 7 22.87 3.04 43.83
C LEU A 7 21.82 4.15 43.64
N GLY A 8 21.61 4.40 42.42
CA GLY A 8 20.42 4.96 41.87
C GLY A 8 20.31 4.64 40.38
N MET A 9 20.48 3.37 40.00
CA MET A 9 20.18 2.94 38.65
C MET A 9 18.70 2.57 38.58
N CYS A 10 17.88 3.58 38.35
CA CYS A 10 16.49 3.39 38.08
C CYS A 10 16.33 2.63 36.77
N MET A 11 15.56 1.60 36.85
CA MET A 11 14.92 0.91 35.77
C MET A 11 14.32 1.93 34.78
N THR A 12 14.95 2.10 33.64
CA THR A 12 14.27 2.64 32.49
C THR A 12 13.39 1.52 31.97
N GLY A 13 12.10 1.70 32.20
CA GLY A 13 11.07 0.81 31.73
C GLY A 13 11.18 0.62 30.23
N LEU A 14 10.83 -0.58 29.80
CA LEU A 14 10.45 -0.89 28.46
C LEU A 14 9.39 0.14 28.00
N ALA A 15 9.81 1.12 27.21
CA ALA A 15 8.90 1.89 26.43
C ALA A 15 8.40 0.94 25.32
N GLY A 16 7.31 0.25 25.62
CA GLY A 16 6.55 -0.43 24.59
C GLY A 16 6.12 0.60 23.54
N CYS A 17 6.03 0.19 22.29
CA CYS A 17 5.43 0.95 21.21
C CYS A 17 4.00 1.34 21.60
N GLY A 18 3.85 2.46 22.26
CA GLY A 18 2.55 3.06 22.56
C GLY A 18 2.20 3.96 21.38
N SER A 19 1.09 3.68 20.73
CA SER A 19 0.53 4.60 19.73
C SER A 19 0.48 6.02 20.31
N GLU A 20 0.94 6.98 19.52
CA GLU A 20 1.03 8.39 19.94
C GLU A 20 -0.39 8.95 20.15
N LYS A 21 -0.71 9.35 21.36
CA LYS A 21 -2.02 9.97 21.66
C LYS A 21 -1.97 11.47 21.45
N ARG A 22 -3.06 12.03 20.90
CA ARG A 22 -3.27 13.47 20.83
C ARG A 22 -3.55 14.07 22.21
N ALA A 23 -3.47 15.39 22.30
CA ALA A 23 -3.83 16.14 23.50
C ALA A 23 -5.31 15.95 23.93
N ASP A 24 -6.19 15.55 22.99
CA ASP A 24 -7.58 15.19 23.25
C ASP A 24 -7.80 13.74 23.70
N GLY A 25 -6.71 12.96 23.87
CA GLY A 25 -6.74 11.58 24.32
C GLY A 25 -7.01 10.54 23.24
N LYS A 26 -7.27 10.97 21.99
CA LYS A 26 -7.49 10.06 20.86
C LYS A 26 -6.18 9.41 20.38
N THR A 27 -6.24 8.16 19.98
CA THR A 27 -5.15 7.50 19.28
C THR A 27 -5.00 8.08 17.89
N LYS A 28 -3.80 8.48 17.50
CA LYS A 28 -3.52 8.91 16.13
C LYS A 28 -3.28 7.71 15.24
N ILE A 29 -3.84 7.72 14.05
CA ILE A 29 -3.54 6.79 12.96
C ILE A 29 -3.21 7.61 11.72
N GLU A 30 -2.02 7.42 11.19
CA GLU A 30 -1.55 8.07 9.97
C GLU A 30 -1.56 7.07 8.81
N VAL A 31 -2.23 7.46 7.72
CA VAL A 31 -2.19 6.73 6.44
C VAL A 31 -1.46 7.57 5.39
N VAL A 32 -0.47 6.98 4.74
CA VAL A 32 0.18 7.59 3.57
C VAL A 32 -0.17 6.81 2.31
N SER A 33 -0.80 7.49 1.35
CA SER A 33 -1.21 6.91 0.08
C SER A 33 -0.37 7.44 -1.09
N TYR A 34 -0.18 6.61 -2.11
CA TYR A 34 0.53 6.98 -3.35
C TYR A 34 -0.39 7.52 -4.45
N LYS A 35 -1.68 7.72 -4.17
CA LYS A 35 -2.71 8.12 -5.17
C LYS A 35 -3.12 9.59 -5.02
N PRO A 36 -2.35 10.56 -5.55
CA PRO A 36 -2.69 11.98 -5.44
C PRO A 36 -4.02 12.33 -6.11
N GLU A 37 -4.44 11.57 -7.12
CA GLU A 37 -5.73 11.73 -7.79
C GLU A 37 -6.92 11.40 -6.87
N ALA A 38 -6.71 10.63 -5.81
CA ALA A 38 -7.74 10.21 -4.87
C ALA A 38 -7.89 11.14 -3.63
N VAL A 39 -7.11 12.22 -3.51
CA VAL A 39 -7.12 13.13 -2.35
C VAL A 39 -8.52 13.51 -1.91
N LYS A 40 -9.40 13.97 -2.85
CA LYS A 40 -10.78 14.36 -2.52
C LYS A 40 -11.64 13.21 -1.98
N ALA A 41 -11.34 11.98 -2.36
CA ALA A 41 -12.03 10.81 -1.83
C ALA A 41 -11.52 10.50 -0.42
N PHE A 42 -10.21 10.56 -0.22
CA PHE A 42 -9.59 10.36 1.09
C PHE A 42 -10.02 11.41 2.12
N GLU A 43 -10.11 12.69 1.76
CA GLU A 43 -10.64 13.75 2.63
C GLU A 43 -12.07 13.44 3.14
N LYS A 44 -12.91 12.88 2.27
CA LYS A 44 -14.28 12.47 2.66
C LYS A 44 -14.27 11.28 3.60
N ILE A 45 -13.39 10.31 3.35
CA ILE A 45 -13.23 9.11 4.18
C ILE A 45 -12.72 9.51 5.56
N GLU A 46 -11.64 10.31 5.61
CA GLU A 46 -11.05 10.84 6.84
C GLU A 46 -12.10 11.60 7.68
N LYS A 47 -12.79 12.53 7.04
CA LYS A 47 -13.84 13.29 7.70
C LYS A 47 -14.92 12.39 8.30
N ARG A 48 -15.48 11.45 7.49
CA ARG A 48 -16.52 10.55 7.95
C ARG A 48 -16.05 9.64 9.07
N PHE A 49 -14.82 9.11 8.96
CA PHE A 49 -14.23 8.27 9.99
C PHE A 49 -14.12 9.04 11.31
N ASN A 50 -13.54 10.25 11.29
CA ASN A 50 -13.35 11.09 12.46
C ASN A 50 -14.66 11.60 13.09
N GLU A 51 -15.74 11.66 12.33
CA GLU A 51 -17.10 11.98 12.83
C GLU A 51 -17.77 10.80 13.53
N THR A 52 -17.34 9.57 13.26
CA THR A 52 -18.00 8.36 13.77
C THR A 52 -17.17 7.58 14.78
N HIS A 53 -15.92 8.00 15.04
CA HIS A 53 -14.99 7.36 15.98
C HIS A 53 -14.48 8.39 16.98
N ASP A 54 -14.74 8.14 18.26
CA ASP A 54 -14.40 9.08 19.35
C ASP A 54 -13.03 8.79 19.98
N ASP A 55 -12.49 7.60 19.76
CA ASP A 55 -11.25 7.07 20.34
C ASP A 55 -10.03 7.12 19.39
N ILE A 56 -10.29 7.24 18.09
CA ILE A 56 -9.26 7.31 17.05
C ILE A 56 -9.36 8.61 16.27
N HIS A 57 -8.23 9.15 15.88
CA HIS A 57 -8.13 10.24 14.92
C HIS A 57 -7.30 9.80 13.72
N LEU A 58 -7.99 9.62 12.60
CA LEU A 58 -7.40 9.23 11.32
C LEU A 58 -6.91 10.47 10.56
N THR A 59 -5.72 10.39 9.98
CA THR A 59 -5.20 11.36 9.02
C THR A 59 -4.74 10.62 7.77
N ILE A 60 -5.18 11.05 6.60
CA ILE A 60 -4.79 10.44 5.32
C ILE A 60 -4.06 11.48 4.46
N SER A 61 -2.83 11.23 4.12
CA SER A 61 -2.05 12.05 3.19
C SER A 61 -1.80 11.31 1.88
N SER A 62 -1.79 12.04 0.77
CA SER A 62 -1.55 11.45 -0.55
C SER A 62 -0.70 12.41 -1.42
N PRO A 63 0.57 12.61 -1.07
CA PRO A 63 1.45 13.52 -1.79
C PRO A 63 1.88 12.95 -3.15
N ASN A 64 2.22 13.83 -4.10
CA ASN A 64 2.68 13.43 -5.44
C ASN A 64 3.91 12.50 -5.39
N GLU A 65 4.84 12.75 -4.47
CA GLU A 65 6.10 11.98 -4.33
C GLU A 65 6.05 11.00 -3.15
N ALA A 66 4.89 10.38 -2.91
CA ALA A 66 4.67 9.50 -1.75
C ALA A 66 5.77 8.46 -1.55
N MET A 67 6.22 7.79 -2.62
CA MET A 67 7.27 6.77 -2.52
C MET A 67 8.62 7.32 -2.11
N THR A 68 9.00 8.50 -2.59
CA THR A 68 10.24 9.18 -2.20
C THR A 68 10.18 9.63 -0.75
N ILE A 69 9.03 10.15 -0.33
CA ILE A 69 8.77 10.58 1.05
C ILE A 69 8.84 9.38 1.99
N LEU A 70 8.15 8.27 1.68
CA LEU A 70 8.17 7.05 2.49
C LEU A 70 9.58 6.49 2.65
N LYS A 71 10.33 6.35 1.56
CA LYS A 71 11.73 5.87 1.61
C LYS A 71 12.60 6.76 2.49
N THR A 72 12.41 8.09 2.42
CA THR A 72 13.15 9.04 3.25
C THR A 72 12.77 8.93 4.73
N ARG A 73 11.47 8.75 5.03
CA ARG A 73 10.96 8.54 6.39
C ARG A 73 11.50 7.25 6.98
N PHE A 74 11.49 6.15 6.24
CA PHE A 74 12.00 4.84 6.68
C PHE A 74 13.48 4.88 7.07
N ILE A 75 14.32 5.62 6.32
CA ILE A 75 15.72 5.83 6.68
C ILE A 75 15.88 6.54 8.02
N ARG A 76 14.88 7.34 8.43
CA ARG A 76 14.87 8.08 9.70
C ARG A 76 14.11 7.35 10.80
N GLU A 77 13.68 6.11 10.54
CA GLU A 77 12.85 5.33 11.46
C GLU A 77 11.52 6.03 11.81
N ASP A 78 11.01 6.88 10.89
CA ASP A 78 9.74 7.58 10.99
C ASP A 78 8.70 6.84 10.13
N TYR A 79 7.96 5.95 10.76
CA TYR A 79 7.01 5.07 10.09
C TYR A 79 5.58 5.59 10.25
N PRO A 80 4.78 5.74 9.15
CA PRO A 80 3.35 5.89 9.27
C PRO A 80 2.73 4.57 9.73
N ASP A 81 1.54 4.63 10.35
CA ASP A 81 0.86 3.43 10.83
C ASP A 81 0.38 2.54 9.68
N ILE A 82 -0.07 3.15 8.59
CA ILE A 82 -0.56 2.44 7.40
C ILE A 82 0.00 3.10 6.14
N ILE A 83 0.43 2.28 5.19
CA ILE A 83 0.76 2.74 3.84
C ILE A 83 -0.18 2.11 2.82
N ALA A 84 -0.73 2.94 1.92
CA ALA A 84 -1.56 2.50 0.81
C ALA A 84 -0.77 2.66 -0.48
N ILE A 85 -0.18 1.58 -0.96
CA ILE A 85 0.72 1.53 -2.12
C ILE A 85 0.20 0.59 -3.19
N GLY A 86 0.80 0.59 -4.36
CA GLY A 86 0.51 -0.38 -5.43
C GLY A 86 1.12 -1.75 -5.14
N GLY A 87 0.49 -2.79 -5.70
CA GLY A 87 1.09 -4.11 -5.79
C GLY A 87 2.19 -4.10 -6.85
N ASP A 88 3.35 -3.60 -6.50
CA ASP A 88 4.50 -3.44 -7.38
C ASP A 88 5.82 -3.71 -6.63
N ILE A 89 6.94 -3.46 -7.29
CA ILE A 89 8.29 -3.65 -6.73
C ILE A 89 8.52 -2.92 -5.39
N ASN A 90 7.79 -1.85 -5.09
CA ASN A 90 7.95 -1.18 -3.79
C ASN A 90 7.35 -2.01 -2.66
N TYR A 91 6.21 -2.70 -2.90
CA TYR A 91 5.67 -3.66 -1.95
C TYR A 91 6.69 -4.74 -1.61
N SER A 92 7.26 -5.39 -2.63
CA SER A 92 8.27 -6.44 -2.46
C SER A 92 9.50 -5.97 -1.67
N ASN A 93 10.04 -4.80 -2.05
CA ASN A 93 11.21 -4.22 -1.36
C ASN A 93 10.92 -3.86 0.10
N PHE A 94 9.73 -3.35 0.41
CA PHE A 94 9.37 -2.98 1.78
C PHE A 94 9.10 -4.22 2.63
N LEU A 95 8.52 -5.26 2.04
CA LEU A 95 8.33 -6.55 2.68
C LEU A 95 9.66 -7.23 3.01
N ASP A 96 10.60 -7.23 2.07
CA ASP A 96 11.93 -7.80 2.27
C ASP A 96 12.76 -7.02 3.32
N ALA A 97 12.44 -5.75 3.50
CA ALA A 97 13.03 -4.91 4.54
C ALA A 97 12.32 -5.01 5.91
N ASP A 98 11.40 -5.97 6.08
CA ASP A 98 10.62 -6.20 7.31
C ASP A 98 9.84 -4.96 7.80
N LEU A 99 9.31 -4.16 6.85
CA LEU A 99 8.56 -2.93 7.17
C LEU A 99 7.06 -3.17 7.39
N PHE A 100 6.58 -4.39 7.22
CA PHE A 100 5.17 -4.73 7.35
C PHE A 100 4.94 -5.73 8.47
N GLU A 101 3.87 -5.53 9.20
CA GLU A 101 3.39 -6.45 10.23
C GLU A 101 2.56 -7.57 9.58
N ASP A 102 2.63 -8.78 10.13
CA ASP A 102 1.76 -9.89 9.73
C ASP A 102 0.34 -9.66 10.25
N ILE A 103 -0.59 -9.48 9.32
CA ILE A 103 -2.00 -9.24 9.58
C ILE A 103 -2.88 -10.48 9.40
N SER A 104 -2.31 -11.67 9.28
CA SER A 104 -3.05 -12.94 9.08
C SER A 104 -4.12 -13.19 10.14
N GLY A 105 -3.92 -12.65 11.34
CA GLY A 105 -4.85 -12.81 12.46
C GLY A 105 -6.07 -11.90 12.43
N LEU A 106 -6.18 -10.98 11.46
CA LEU A 106 -7.31 -10.07 11.36
C LEU A 106 -8.49 -10.74 10.63
N ASP A 107 -9.69 -10.59 11.18
CA ASP A 107 -10.92 -11.14 10.58
C ASP A 107 -11.19 -10.55 9.19
N GLU A 108 -10.77 -9.31 8.95
CA GLU A 108 -10.91 -8.60 7.68
C GLU A 108 -10.19 -9.31 6.52
N VAL A 109 -9.08 -9.99 6.78
CA VAL A 109 -8.35 -10.79 5.78
C VAL A 109 -9.27 -11.85 5.18
N GLN A 110 -10.14 -12.47 6.00
CA GLN A 110 -11.07 -13.49 5.54
C GLN A 110 -12.19 -12.95 4.64
N THR A 111 -12.38 -11.63 4.61
CA THR A 111 -13.39 -10.97 3.76
C THR A 111 -12.87 -10.71 2.35
N VAL A 112 -11.56 -10.75 2.15
CA VAL A 112 -10.92 -10.55 0.85
C VAL A 112 -11.00 -11.83 0.02
N LYS A 113 -11.29 -11.69 -1.28
CA LYS A 113 -11.27 -12.86 -2.19
C LYS A 113 -9.84 -13.43 -2.25
N GLN A 114 -9.73 -14.75 -2.11
CA GLN A 114 -8.45 -15.45 -2.11
C GLN A 114 -7.57 -15.09 -3.32
N ALA A 115 -8.16 -14.95 -4.50
CA ALA A 115 -7.42 -14.59 -5.72
C ALA A 115 -6.63 -13.27 -5.60
N TYR A 116 -7.08 -12.31 -4.79
CA TYR A 116 -6.34 -11.06 -4.57
C TYR A 116 -5.22 -11.24 -3.55
N LEU A 117 -5.43 -12.06 -2.52
CA LEU A 117 -4.38 -12.42 -1.58
C LEU A 117 -3.27 -13.23 -2.28
N ASP A 118 -3.66 -14.14 -3.18
CA ASP A 118 -2.70 -14.92 -4.00
C ASP A 118 -1.86 -14.00 -4.91
N MET A 119 -2.46 -12.95 -5.48
CA MET A 119 -1.73 -11.95 -6.27
C MET A 119 -0.67 -11.21 -5.44
N ASP A 120 -0.97 -10.85 -4.20
CA ASP A 120 0.02 -10.22 -3.32
C ASP A 120 1.16 -11.18 -3.00
N LYS A 121 0.88 -12.47 -2.85
CA LYS A 121 1.90 -13.51 -2.66
C LYS A 121 2.84 -13.66 -3.87
N GLU A 122 2.34 -13.54 -5.07
CA GLU A 122 3.15 -13.59 -6.30
C GLU A 122 4.09 -12.38 -6.44
N LEU A 123 3.86 -11.29 -5.69
CA LEU A 123 4.73 -10.11 -5.67
C LEU A 123 5.91 -10.26 -4.70
N GLU A 124 5.93 -11.27 -3.86
CA GLU A 124 7.00 -11.48 -2.88
C GLU A 124 8.27 -11.98 -3.59
N PHE A 125 9.38 -11.25 -3.47
CA PHE A 125 10.68 -11.73 -3.98
C PHE A 125 11.22 -12.87 -3.13
N ILE A 126 11.07 -12.75 -1.82
CA ILE A 126 11.38 -13.78 -0.85
C ILE A 126 10.05 -14.21 -0.22
N PRO A 127 9.54 -15.41 -0.55
CA PRO A 127 8.28 -15.87 0.04
C PRO A 127 8.32 -15.86 1.56
N LYS A 128 7.31 -15.25 2.19
CA LYS A 128 7.12 -15.21 3.64
C LYS A 128 5.82 -15.89 4.02
N ASP A 129 5.82 -16.58 5.15
CA ASP A 129 4.57 -17.02 5.76
C ASP A 129 3.80 -15.81 6.29
N GLY A 130 2.47 -15.88 6.28
CA GLY A 130 1.63 -14.78 6.77
C GLY A 130 1.00 -13.94 5.66
N THR A 131 0.30 -12.88 6.05
CA THR A 131 -0.37 -11.90 5.17
C THR A 131 0.10 -10.51 5.56
N TYR A 132 0.67 -9.76 4.64
CA TYR A 132 1.32 -8.48 4.91
C TYR A 132 0.65 -7.30 4.21
N ALA A 133 -0.37 -7.57 3.39
CA ALA A 133 -1.15 -6.54 2.72
C ALA A 133 -2.64 -6.93 2.68
N LEU A 134 -3.50 -5.92 2.70
CA LEU A 134 -4.93 -6.08 2.50
C LEU A 134 -5.33 -5.37 1.20
N PRO A 135 -5.58 -6.09 0.11
CA PRO A 135 -6.02 -5.51 -1.16
C PRO A 135 -7.36 -4.78 -1.01
N TYR A 136 -7.38 -3.48 -1.25
CA TYR A 136 -8.60 -2.66 -1.16
C TYR A 136 -9.12 -2.20 -2.52
N VAL A 137 -8.28 -2.24 -3.56
CA VAL A 137 -8.59 -1.87 -4.94
C VAL A 137 -7.86 -2.81 -5.88
N ALA A 138 -8.56 -3.31 -6.89
CA ALA A 138 -7.95 -4.03 -8.01
C ALA A 138 -7.89 -3.13 -9.25
N ASN A 139 -6.76 -3.15 -9.95
CA ASN A 139 -6.60 -2.52 -11.24
C ASN A 139 -6.64 -3.58 -12.34
N ALA A 140 -7.24 -3.24 -13.47
CA ALA A 140 -7.17 -4.04 -14.67
C ALA A 140 -6.48 -3.24 -15.78
N ALA A 141 -5.56 -3.88 -16.48
CA ALA A 141 -4.96 -3.34 -17.70
C ALA A 141 -5.54 -4.08 -18.92
N GLY A 142 -5.69 -3.35 -20.02
CA GLY A 142 -6.20 -3.92 -21.26
C GLY A 142 -5.92 -3.01 -22.43
N ILE A 143 -6.14 -3.54 -23.64
CA ILE A 143 -6.02 -2.81 -24.89
C ILE A 143 -7.42 -2.52 -25.40
N LEU A 144 -7.71 -1.24 -25.59
CA LEU A 144 -8.95 -0.81 -26.24
C LEU A 144 -8.71 -0.72 -27.75
N TYR A 145 -9.66 -1.21 -28.52
CA TYR A 145 -9.62 -1.10 -29.97
C TYR A 145 -10.94 -0.54 -30.51
N ASN A 146 -10.87 0.15 -31.64
CA ASN A 146 -12.04 0.63 -32.36
C ASN A 146 -12.62 -0.51 -33.21
N LYS A 147 -13.82 -0.98 -32.84
CA LYS A 147 -14.48 -2.11 -33.50
C LYS A 147 -14.81 -1.82 -34.97
N ASP A 148 -15.26 -0.59 -35.27
CA ASP A 148 -15.65 -0.22 -36.63
C ASP A 148 -14.43 -0.20 -37.55
N LEU A 149 -13.28 0.32 -37.10
CA LEU A 149 -12.03 0.26 -37.85
C LEU A 149 -11.54 -1.17 -38.08
N PHE A 150 -11.71 -2.05 -37.08
CA PHE A 150 -11.33 -3.44 -37.23
C PHE A 150 -12.19 -4.16 -38.26
N GLU A 151 -13.51 -3.89 -38.27
CA GLU A 151 -14.45 -4.43 -39.25
C GLU A 151 -14.19 -3.91 -40.65
N GLU A 152 -14.01 -2.59 -40.82
CA GLU A 152 -13.72 -1.94 -42.12
C GLU A 152 -12.44 -2.46 -42.76
N ASN A 153 -11.41 -2.77 -41.98
CA ASN A 153 -10.12 -3.25 -42.47
C ASN A 153 -9.98 -4.78 -42.43
N GLY A 154 -10.98 -5.50 -41.94
CA GLY A 154 -10.94 -6.95 -41.81
C GLY A 154 -9.95 -7.48 -40.77
N TRP A 155 -9.51 -6.63 -39.85
CA TRP A 155 -8.59 -7.03 -38.78
C TRP A 155 -9.29 -7.88 -37.76
N LYS A 156 -8.55 -8.86 -37.22
CA LYS A 156 -9.05 -9.73 -36.16
C LYS A 156 -8.43 -9.34 -34.83
N VAL A 157 -9.22 -9.44 -33.75
CA VAL A 157 -8.69 -9.29 -32.39
C VAL A 157 -7.71 -10.43 -32.14
N PRO A 158 -6.45 -10.13 -31.76
CA PRO A 158 -5.43 -11.15 -31.54
C PRO A 158 -5.67 -11.93 -30.24
N ASP A 159 -5.45 -13.22 -30.28
CA ASP A 159 -5.54 -14.11 -29.12
C ASP A 159 -4.17 -14.36 -28.48
N THR A 160 -3.08 -14.08 -29.20
CA THR A 160 -1.72 -14.27 -28.73
C THR A 160 -0.88 -13.01 -28.87
N TRP A 161 0.22 -12.95 -28.12
CA TRP A 161 1.19 -11.86 -28.24
C TRP A 161 1.80 -11.76 -29.65
N GLN A 162 2.05 -12.91 -30.28
CA GLN A 162 2.59 -12.94 -31.64
C GLN A 162 1.62 -12.37 -32.66
N GLU A 163 0.34 -12.73 -32.57
CA GLU A 163 -0.71 -12.15 -33.41
C GLU A 163 -0.88 -10.65 -33.16
N PHE A 164 -0.80 -10.22 -31.90
CA PHE A 164 -0.86 -8.81 -31.54
C PHE A 164 0.27 -8.01 -32.22
N THR A 165 1.51 -8.47 -32.11
CA THR A 165 2.65 -7.79 -32.74
C THR A 165 2.54 -7.78 -34.26
N SER A 166 2.09 -8.89 -34.88
CA SER A 166 1.84 -8.96 -36.32
C SER A 166 0.75 -8.02 -36.78
N LEU A 167 -0.34 -7.90 -36.02
CA LEU A 167 -1.40 -6.95 -36.29
C LEU A 167 -0.91 -5.49 -36.19
N CYS A 168 -0.08 -5.17 -35.22
CA CYS A 168 0.53 -3.85 -35.10
C CYS A 168 1.36 -3.48 -36.34
N ASP A 169 2.10 -4.43 -36.88
CA ASP A 169 2.89 -4.26 -38.11
C ASP A 169 1.97 -4.07 -39.35
N GLU A 170 0.88 -4.84 -39.44
CA GLU A 170 -0.12 -4.72 -40.51
C GLU A 170 -0.80 -3.35 -40.48
N ILE A 171 -1.26 -2.91 -39.29
CA ILE A 171 -1.88 -1.58 -39.12
C ILE A 171 -0.91 -0.47 -39.52
N LYS A 172 0.35 -0.58 -39.14
CA LYS A 172 1.38 0.39 -39.50
C LYS A 172 1.64 0.46 -41.03
N GLN A 173 1.46 -0.65 -41.73
CA GLN A 173 1.64 -0.70 -43.18
C GLN A 173 0.42 -0.21 -43.96
N SER A 174 -0.75 -0.23 -43.35
CA SER A 174 -2.00 0.19 -43.98
C SER A 174 -2.21 1.72 -44.01
N GLY A 175 -1.35 2.49 -43.33
CA GLY A 175 -1.38 3.95 -43.27
C GLY A 175 -1.38 4.52 -41.88
#